data_67de2e9e5ce6bd022880a466befc8094
#
_entry.id   67de2e9e5ce6bd022880a466befc8094
#
_cell.length_a   1.000
_cell.length_b   1.000
_cell.length_c   1.000
_cell.angle_alpha   90.00
_cell.angle_beta   90.00
_cell.angle_gamma   90.00
#
_symmetry.space_group_name_H-M   'P 1'
#
loop_
_entity.id
_entity.type
_entity.pdbx_description
1 polymer ?
#
loop_
_entity_poly.entity_id
_entity_poly.type
_entity_poly.pdbx_seq_one_letter_code
_entity_poly.pdbx_strand_id
1 'polypeptide(L)'
;LVECTPVGVGRRADIDLAVSQATNLPVVLPTGIYREPWVPAWAKEASEEQLAAWMLGELTEGIEASGVPAAWIKISAGDDGITACERKILRAAARAGVATNAIIGSHTIRGRVVRAQVDMLEAAGYTADRFIWIHTQAEPDFALHLEMAQRGAWLEYDAIGSFDDETLIPWIQRLLDAGYGEKLLLSHDRGWYDPSKPGGGVPQPYTYLCEHFLPKLRATGIAE
;
A
#
# COMPACT_ATOMS: atom_id res chain seq x y z
N LEU A 1 -7.59 -11.45 -3.07
CA LEU A 1 -7.41 -10.08 -3.54
C LEU A 1 -7.07 -9.17 -2.37
N VAL A 2 -6.13 -8.24 -2.55
CA VAL A 2 -5.85 -7.17 -1.60
C VAL A 2 -6.43 -5.88 -2.18
N GLU A 3 -7.44 -5.34 -1.49
CA GLU A 3 -8.05 -4.05 -1.84
C GLU A 3 -7.22 -2.94 -1.20
N CYS A 4 -6.88 -1.90 -1.98
CA CYS A 4 -5.98 -0.83 -1.57
C CYS A 4 -6.64 0.54 -1.43
N THR A 5 -7.97 0.64 -1.54
CA THR A 5 -8.72 1.91 -1.50
C THR A 5 -9.02 2.34 -0.07
N PRO A 6 -8.31 3.31 0.51
CA PRO A 6 -8.62 3.85 1.83
C PRO A 6 -9.71 4.91 1.76
N VAL A 7 -10.08 5.46 2.90
CA VAL A 7 -10.98 6.61 2.98
C VAL A 7 -10.40 7.82 2.26
N GLY A 8 -11.25 8.54 1.54
CA GLY A 8 -10.91 9.71 0.71
C GLY A 8 -10.92 9.43 -0.79
N VAL A 9 -10.76 8.16 -1.21
CA VAL A 9 -10.68 7.77 -2.63
C VAL A 9 -11.70 6.69 -3.02
N GLY A 10 -12.77 6.54 -2.23
CA GLY A 10 -13.95 5.79 -2.65
C GLY A 10 -14.07 4.37 -2.08
N ARG A 11 -13.47 4.07 -0.93
CA ARG A 11 -13.65 2.77 -0.25
C ARG A 11 -15.13 2.40 -0.10
N ARG A 12 -15.48 1.15 -0.44
CA ARG A 12 -16.84 0.61 -0.39
C ARG A 12 -16.84 -0.83 0.12
N ALA A 13 -16.64 -0.99 1.44
CA ALA A 13 -16.59 -2.30 2.10
C ALA A 13 -17.85 -3.14 1.89
N ASP A 14 -19.00 -2.52 1.73
CA ASP A 14 -20.27 -3.17 1.41
C ASP A 14 -20.28 -3.81 0.01
N ILE A 15 -19.68 -3.14 -0.98
CA ILE A 15 -19.55 -3.66 -2.34
C ILE A 15 -18.51 -4.80 -2.36
N ASP A 16 -17.37 -4.60 -1.73
CA ASP A 16 -16.30 -5.60 -1.69
C ASP A 16 -16.76 -6.89 -1.00
N LEU A 17 -17.52 -6.77 0.09
CA LEU A 17 -18.15 -7.91 0.74
C LEU A 17 -19.13 -8.65 -0.20
N ALA A 18 -20.01 -7.90 -0.89
CA ALA A 18 -20.97 -8.48 -1.82
C ALA A 18 -20.27 -9.20 -2.98
N VAL A 19 -19.21 -8.61 -3.55
CA VAL A 19 -18.42 -9.21 -4.62
C VAL A 19 -17.69 -10.47 -4.11
N SER A 20 -17.05 -10.41 -2.94
CA SER A 20 -16.38 -11.55 -2.33
C SER A 20 -17.32 -12.72 -2.12
N GLN A 21 -18.53 -12.47 -1.60
CA GLN A 21 -19.56 -13.49 -1.40
C GLN A 21 -20.08 -14.08 -2.71
N ALA A 22 -20.34 -13.22 -3.70
CA ALA A 22 -20.88 -13.66 -4.99
C ALA A 22 -19.88 -14.47 -5.83
N THR A 23 -18.58 -14.19 -5.70
CA THR A 23 -17.53 -14.84 -6.49
C THR A 23 -16.76 -15.92 -5.73
N ASN A 24 -16.99 -16.04 -4.42
CA ASN A 24 -16.18 -16.88 -3.51
C ASN A 24 -14.67 -16.54 -3.56
N LEU A 25 -14.33 -15.28 -3.88
CA LEU A 25 -12.96 -14.76 -3.90
C LEU A 25 -12.68 -14.05 -2.56
N PRO A 26 -11.70 -14.50 -1.76
CA PRO A 26 -11.30 -13.78 -0.57
C PRO A 26 -10.79 -12.37 -0.90
N VAL A 27 -11.33 -11.35 -0.22
CA VAL A 27 -10.91 -9.96 -0.35
C VAL A 27 -10.54 -9.44 1.03
N VAL A 28 -9.36 -8.85 1.17
CA VAL A 28 -8.91 -8.15 2.39
C VAL A 28 -8.96 -6.65 2.18
N LEU A 29 -9.49 -5.94 3.16
CA LEU A 29 -9.79 -4.51 3.09
C LEU A 29 -8.90 -3.70 4.03
N PRO A 30 -8.52 -2.46 3.66
CA PRO A 30 -7.79 -1.56 4.55
C PRO A 30 -8.70 -0.67 5.38
N THR A 31 -8.23 -0.30 6.58
CA THR A 31 -8.54 1.01 7.17
C THR A 31 -7.53 2.05 6.71
N GLY A 32 -7.68 3.29 7.15
CA GLY A 32 -6.73 4.36 6.85
C GLY A 32 -7.31 5.43 5.93
N ILE A 33 -6.48 6.45 5.66
CA ILE A 33 -6.89 7.68 4.96
C ILE A 33 -5.85 8.03 3.91
N TYR A 34 -6.31 8.39 2.70
CA TYR A 34 -5.44 8.83 1.63
C TYR A 34 -4.85 10.23 1.89
N ARG A 35 -3.89 10.66 1.08
CA ARG A 35 -3.20 11.95 1.19
C ARG A 35 -4.08 13.15 0.84
N GLU A 36 -3.62 14.35 1.15
CA GLU A 36 -4.21 15.58 0.63
C GLU A 36 -4.07 15.65 -0.92
N PRO A 37 -5.06 16.21 -1.65
CA PRO A 37 -6.23 16.94 -1.12
C PRO A 37 -7.46 16.07 -0.78
N TRP A 38 -7.36 14.73 -0.92
CA TRP A 38 -8.50 13.79 -0.77
C TRP A 38 -8.84 13.44 0.68
N VAL A 39 -8.12 13.99 1.66
CA VAL A 39 -8.47 13.82 3.08
C VAL A 39 -9.84 14.43 3.36
N PRO A 40 -10.84 13.67 3.86
CA PRO A 40 -12.17 14.20 4.12
C PRO A 40 -12.16 15.22 5.27
N ALA A 41 -13.14 16.12 5.28
CA ALA A 41 -13.23 17.22 6.24
C ALA A 41 -13.17 16.72 7.70
N TRP A 42 -13.97 15.69 8.02
CA TRP A 42 -13.99 15.11 9.37
C TRP A 42 -12.60 14.66 9.86
N ALA A 43 -11.79 14.07 8.96
CA ALA A 43 -10.44 13.60 9.30
C ALA A 43 -9.44 14.74 9.44
N LYS A 44 -9.64 15.85 8.71
CA LYS A 44 -8.85 17.08 8.91
C LYS A 44 -9.10 17.69 10.28
N GLU A 45 -10.35 17.67 10.75
CA GLU A 45 -10.78 18.24 12.03
C GLU A 45 -10.49 17.34 13.22
N ALA A 46 -10.50 16.02 13.02
CA ALA A 46 -10.26 15.03 14.08
C ALA A 46 -8.84 15.16 14.67
N SER A 47 -8.72 14.89 15.97
CA SER A 47 -7.41 14.77 16.63
C SER A 47 -6.68 13.49 16.22
N GLU A 48 -5.39 13.39 16.51
CA GLU A 48 -4.59 12.18 16.30
C GLU A 48 -5.19 10.98 17.06
N GLU A 49 -5.63 11.20 18.30
CA GLU A 49 -6.25 10.19 19.15
C GLU A 49 -7.56 9.68 18.57
N GLN A 50 -8.39 10.59 18.03
CA GLN A 50 -9.65 10.21 17.39
C GLN A 50 -9.42 9.39 16.12
N LEU A 51 -8.43 9.76 15.30
CA LEU A 51 -8.06 8.99 14.11
C LEU A 51 -7.50 7.62 14.49
N ALA A 52 -6.66 7.54 15.51
CA ALA A 52 -6.12 6.26 15.98
C ALA A 52 -7.22 5.35 16.54
N ALA A 53 -8.13 5.88 17.32
CA ALA A 53 -9.28 5.14 17.85
C ALA A 53 -10.21 4.64 16.72
N TRP A 54 -10.43 5.47 15.69
CA TRP A 54 -11.22 5.08 14.52
C TRP A 54 -10.56 3.93 13.74
N MET A 55 -9.24 4.03 13.43
CA MET A 55 -8.51 2.95 12.77
C MET A 55 -8.51 1.66 13.60
N LEU A 56 -8.35 1.79 14.93
CA LEU A 56 -8.41 0.66 15.85
C LEU A 56 -9.78 -0.02 15.82
N GLY A 57 -10.87 0.74 15.87
CA GLY A 57 -12.23 0.22 15.77
C GLY A 57 -12.45 -0.55 14.46
N GLU A 58 -12.00 0.00 13.32
CA GLU A 58 -12.12 -0.71 12.03
C GLU A 58 -11.27 -2.00 11.96
N LEU A 59 -10.12 -2.05 12.63
CA LEU A 59 -9.27 -3.25 12.71
C LEU A 59 -9.84 -4.33 13.64
N THR A 60 -10.63 -3.95 14.66
CA THR A 60 -11.08 -4.90 15.70
C THR A 60 -12.57 -5.21 15.65
N GLU A 61 -13.39 -4.26 15.22
CA GLU A 61 -14.86 -4.37 15.25
C GLU A 61 -15.45 -4.49 13.85
N GLY A 62 -14.92 -3.74 12.88
CA GLY A 62 -15.34 -3.77 11.47
C GLY A 62 -15.45 -2.39 10.83
N ILE A 63 -15.35 -2.39 9.52
CA ILE A 63 -15.45 -1.19 8.68
C ILE A 63 -16.91 -0.79 8.55
N GLU A 64 -17.27 0.38 9.07
CA GLU A 64 -18.61 0.95 8.97
C GLU A 64 -19.71 -0.06 9.37
N ALA A 65 -20.80 -0.17 8.59
CA ALA A 65 -21.87 -1.13 8.82
C ALA A 65 -21.64 -2.50 8.18
N SER A 66 -20.48 -2.75 7.54
CA SER A 66 -20.21 -4.02 6.88
C SER A 66 -19.96 -5.19 7.84
N GLY A 67 -19.50 -4.90 9.06
CA GLY A 67 -19.08 -5.91 10.03
C GLY A 67 -17.79 -6.65 9.63
N VAL A 68 -17.11 -6.23 8.56
CA VAL A 68 -15.84 -6.81 8.09
C VAL A 68 -14.67 -6.07 8.73
N PRO A 69 -13.85 -6.71 9.58
CA PRO A 69 -12.65 -6.06 10.12
C PRO A 69 -11.65 -5.72 9.03
N ALA A 70 -11.01 -4.56 9.14
CA ALA A 70 -9.88 -4.23 8.29
C ALA A 70 -8.70 -5.18 8.59
N ALA A 71 -7.99 -5.60 7.53
CA ALA A 71 -6.84 -6.49 7.68
C ALA A 71 -5.51 -5.71 7.83
N TRP A 72 -5.46 -4.46 7.41
CA TRP A 72 -4.27 -3.62 7.37
C TRP A 72 -4.62 -2.13 7.32
N ILE A 73 -3.61 -1.27 7.40
CA ILE A 73 -3.78 0.19 7.37
C ILE A 73 -3.17 0.72 6.06
N LYS A 74 -3.98 1.40 5.23
CA LYS A 74 -3.52 2.08 4.02
C LYS A 74 -3.50 3.57 4.23
N ILE A 75 -2.32 4.16 4.02
CA ILE A 75 -2.11 5.61 4.04
C ILE A 75 -1.43 6.09 2.76
N SER A 76 -1.17 7.37 2.67
CA SER A 76 -0.45 7.98 1.55
C SER A 76 0.25 9.26 1.98
N ALA A 77 1.31 9.64 1.25
CA ALA A 77 1.98 10.93 1.38
C ALA A 77 2.25 11.55 0.02
N GLY A 78 2.30 12.88 -0.02
CA GLY A 78 2.61 13.63 -1.23
C GLY A 78 4.08 13.57 -1.63
N ASP A 79 4.38 13.90 -2.89
CA ASP A 79 5.74 13.79 -3.46
C ASP A 79 6.70 14.86 -2.92
N ASP A 80 6.17 16.03 -2.52
CA ASP A 80 6.97 17.15 -2.02
C ASP A 80 7.37 17.01 -0.56
N GLY A 81 6.73 16.08 0.16
CA GLY A 81 6.95 15.81 1.58
C GLY A 81 5.65 15.51 2.31
N ILE A 82 5.74 15.25 3.59
CA ILE A 82 4.59 14.90 4.42
C ILE A 82 3.97 16.19 4.98
N THR A 83 2.72 16.48 4.66
CA THR A 83 2.01 17.65 5.20
C THR A 83 1.70 17.50 6.70
N ALA A 84 1.26 18.58 7.35
CA ALA A 84 0.85 18.51 8.77
C ALA A 84 -0.32 17.54 8.98
N CYS A 85 -1.26 17.49 8.04
CA CYS A 85 -2.39 16.58 8.08
C CYS A 85 -1.95 15.12 7.88
N GLU A 86 -1.09 14.86 6.91
CA GLU A 86 -0.54 13.53 6.64
C GLU A 86 0.33 13.03 7.79
N ARG A 87 1.10 13.91 8.46
CA ARG A 87 1.85 13.55 9.69
C ARG A 87 0.93 13.11 10.82
N LYS A 88 -0.19 13.80 11.01
CA LYS A 88 -1.21 13.42 12.00
C LYS A 88 -1.78 12.04 11.68
N ILE A 89 -2.15 11.79 10.42
CA ILE A 89 -2.66 10.49 9.96
C ILE A 89 -1.62 9.38 10.17
N LEU A 90 -0.35 9.63 9.80
CA LEU A 90 0.75 8.68 9.96
C LEU A 90 0.97 8.31 11.45
N ARG A 91 0.95 9.29 12.36
CA ARG A 91 1.08 9.01 13.80
C ARG A 91 -0.13 8.23 14.35
N ALA A 92 -1.33 8.57 13.89
CA ALA A 92 -2.53 7.80 14.25
C ALA A 92 -2.44 6.34 13.76
N ALA A 93 -1.97 6.13 12.52
CA ALA A 93 -1.71 4.80 11.96
C ALA A 93 -0.64 4.04 12.76
N ALA A 94 0.45 4.71 13.15
CA ALA A 94 1.49 4.11 13.99
C ALA A 94 0.91 3.61 15.33
N ARG A 95 0.09 4.43 16.00
CA ARG A 95 -0.56 4.06 17.29
C ARG A 95 -1.50 2.85 17.12
N ALA A 96 -2.33 2.85 16.09
CA ALA A 96 -3.21 1.71 15.80
C ALA A 96 -2.40 0.46 15.43
N GLY A 97 -1.35 0.59 14.61
CA GLY A 97 -0.47 -0.49 14.21
C GLY A 97 0.33 -1.08 15.37
N VAL A 98 0.81 -0.26 16.30
CA VAL A 98 1.48 -0.74 17.52
C VAL A 98 0.51 -1.54 18.39
N ALA A 99 -0.74 -1.07 18.54
CA ALA A 99 -1.74 -1.71 19.38
C ALA A 99 -2.24 -3.06 18.83
N THR A 100 -2.22 -3.24 17.49
CA THR A 100 -2.84 -4.41 16.83
C THR A 100 -1.87 -5.31 16.09
N ASN A 101 -0.61 -4.91 15.96
CA ASN A 101 0.36 -5.48 15.03
C ASN A 101 -0.02 -5.35 13.54
N ALA A 102 -0.98 -4.49 13.20
CA ALA A 102 -1.40 -4.29 11.82
C ALA A 102 -0.26 -3.75 10.94
N ILE A 103 -0.21 -4.23 9.70
CA ILE A 103 0.70 -3.73 8.66
C ILE A 103 0.24 -2.33 8.23
N ILE A 104 1.19 -1.44 7.98
CA ILE A 104 0.95 -0.12 7.40
C ILE A 104 1.53 -0.10 5.99
N GLY A 105 0.68 0.09 4.96
CA GLY A 105 1.13 0.34 3.60
C GLY A 105 0.91 1.78 3.20
N SER A 106 1.91 2.40 2.58
CA SER A 106 1.83 3.80 2.14
C SER A 106 2.05 3.96 0.65
N HIS A 107 1.04 4.53 -0.02
CA HIS A 107 1.24 5.08 -1.37
C HIS A 107 2.19 6.27 -1.28
N THR A 108 3.41 6.10 -1.75
CA THR A 108 4.44 7.13 -1.70
C THR A 108 5.43 6.94 -2.85
N ILE A 109 5.52 7.93 -3.73
CA ILE A 109 6.36 7.86 -4.93
C ILE A 109 7.84 8.09 -4.58
N ARG A 110 8.13 9.06 -3.70
CA ARG A 110 9.51 9.50 -3.45
C ARG A 110 10.13 8.83 -2.23
N GLY A 111 11.24 8.10 -2.43
CA GLY A 111 11.94 7.39 -1.37
C GLY A 111 12.40 8.29 -0.22
N ARG A 112 12.74 9.56 -0.49
CA ARG A 112 13.03 10.55 0.58
C ARG A 112 11.84 10.80 1.51
N VAL A 113 10.61 10.72 0.97
CA VAL A 113 9.38 10.86 1.77
C VAL A 113 9.11 9.58 2.54
N VAL A 114 9.35 8.42 1.94
CA VAL A 114 9.27 7.11 2.61
C VAL A 114 10.24 7.06 3.80
N ARG A 115 11.49 7.51 3.61
CA ARG A 115 12.47 7.61 4.71
C ARG A 115 11.90 8.41 5.88
N ALA A 116 11.33 9.58 5.61
CA ALA A 116 10.73 10.42 6.64
C ALA A 116 9.50 9.76 7.31
N GLN A 117 8.71 8.98 6.56
CA GLN A 117 7.61 8.19 7.14
C GLN A 117 8.14 7.12 8.09
N VAL A 118 9.13 6.34 7.66
CA VAL A 118 9.73 5.28 8.48
C VAL A 118 10.39 5.85 9.73
N ASP A 119 11.10 6.99 9.63
CA ASP A 119 11.67 7.68 10.80
C ASP A 119 10.59 8.05 11.83
N MET A 120 9.45 8.56 11.36
CA MET A 120 8.32 8.91 12.23
C MET A 120 7.64 7.68 12.85
N LEU A 121 7.51 6.59 12.10
CA LEU A 121 6.94 5.33 12.58
C LEU A 121 7.81 4.72 13.68
N GLU A 122 9.12 4.64 13.44
CA GLU A 122 10.08 4.12 14.44
C GLU A 122 10.13 4.99 15.71
N ALA A 123 10.08 6.30 15.56
CA ALA A 123 9.99 7.22 16.70
C ALA A 123 8.70 7.03 17.52
N ALA A 124 7.64 6.51 16.89
CA ALA A 124 6.37 6.17 17.55
C ALA A 124 6.33 4.72 18.11
N GLY A 125 7.43 3.97 18.01
CA GLY A 125 7.53 2.58 18.48
C GLY A 125 6.99 1.53 17.50
N TYR A 126 6.68 1.92 16.27
CA TYR A 126 6.32 0.99 15.20
C TYR A 126 7.61 0.50 14.48
N THR A 127 7.62 -0.72 13.97
CA THR A 127 8.81 -1.28 13.33
C THR A 127 8.69 -1.32 11.81
N ALA A 128 9.78 -1.00 11.11
CA ALA A 128 9.80 -0.92 9.65
C ALA A 128 9.50 -2.26 8.96
N ASP A 129 9.73 -3.40 9.63
CA ASP A 129 9.43 -4.75 9.10
C ASP A 129 7.93 -5.02 8.87
N ARG A 130 7.06 -4.14 9.37
CA ARG A 130 5.61 -4.13 9.12
C ARG A 130 5.14 -2.96 8.25
N PHE A 131 6.08 -2.27 7.61
CA PHE A 131 5.78 -1.17 6.68
C PHE A 131 5.96 -1.64 5.24
N ILE A 132 4.99 -1.32 4.37
CA ILE A 132 5.04 -1.57 2.92
C ILE A 132 5.18 -0.24 2.20
N TRP A 133 6.25 -0.08 1.44
CA TRP A 133 6.40 1.01 0.48
C TRP A 133 5.70 0.65 -0.82
N ILE A 134 4.50 1.17 -1.02
CA ILE A 134 3.69 0.98 -2.22
C ILE A 134 4.16 1.96 -3.30
N HIS A 135 4.26 1.48 -4.56
CA HIS A 135 4.83 2.17 -5.73
C HIS A 135 6.34 2.37 -5.67
N THR A 136 7.06 1.46 -5.06
CA THR A 136 8.53 1.56 -4.96
C THR A 136 9.19 1.76 -6.32
N GLN A 137 8.70 1.12 -7.40
CA GLN A 137 9.23 1.24 -8.76
C GLN A 137 9.15 2.66 -9.34
N ALA A 138 8.35 3.54 -8.78
CA ALA A 138 8.26 4.93 -9.24
C ALA A 138 9.41 5.82 -8.74
N GLU A 139 10.24 5.34 -7.81
CA GLU A 139 11.47 6.00 -7.37
C GLU A 139 12.65 5.51 -8.25
N PRO A 140 13.30 6.38 -9.03
CA PRO A 140 14.39 5.96 -9.91
C PRO A 140 15.72 5.72 -9.16
N ASP A 141 15.90 6.26 -7.96
CA ASP A 141 17.10 6.04 -7.16
C ASP A 141 17.05 4.70 -6.44
N PHE A 142 17.62 3.68 -7.04
CA PHE A 142 17.68 2.34 -6.46
C PHE A 142 18.39 2.26 -5.11
N ALA A 143 19.25 3.21 -4.76
CA ALA A 143 19.89 3.24 -3.44
C ALA A 143 18.85 3.40 -2.32
N LEU A 144 17.75 4.12 -2.58
CA LEU A 144 16.64 4.25 -1.64
C LEU A 144 15.84 2.95 -1.48
N HIS A 145 15.71 2.13 -2.54
CA HIS A 145 15.10 0.81 -2.42
C HIS A 145 15.92 -0.07 -1.46
N LEU A 146 17.23 -0.15 -1.67
CA LEU A 146 18.13 -0.90 -0.79
C LEU A 146 18.10 -0.38 0.64
N GLU A 147 18.14 0.93 0.83
CA GLU A 147 18.10 1.54 2.18
C GLU A 147 16.81 1.13 2.93
N MET A 148 15.66 1.19 2.26
CA MET A 148 14.40 0.83 2.91
C MET A 148 14.32 -0.68 3.18
N ALA A 149 14.80 -1.53 2.27
CA ALA A 149 14.91 -2.96 2.50
C ALA A 149 15.85 -3.30 3.68
N GLN A 150 16.98 -2.60 3.81
CA GLN A 150 17.91 -2.74 4.93
C GLN A 150 17.28 -2.37 6.28
N ARG A 151 16.38 -1.37 6.29
CA ARG A 151 15.60 -1.00 7.48
C ARG A 151 14.50 -2.02 7.80
N GLY A 152 14.25 -2.99 6.92
CA GLY A 152 13.26 -4.04 7.08
C GLY A 152 11.95 -3.80 6.35
N ALA A 153 11.73 -2.64 5.71
CA ALA A 153 10.52 -2.35 4.97
C ALA A 153 10.30 -3.30 3.79
N TRP A 154 9.05 -3.57 3.47
CA TRP A 154 8.66 -4.30 2.28
C TRP A 154 8.57 -3.33 1.09
N LEU A 155 9.09 -3.77 -0.04
CA LEU A 155 9.11 -3.01 -1.29
C LEU A 155 8.05 -3.57 -2.23
N GLU A 156 7.02 -2.80 -2.54
CA GLU A 156 5.98 -3.26 -3.45
C GLU A 156 6.20 -2.67 -4.85
N TYR A 157 6.53 -3.55 -5.81
CA TYR A 157 6.57 -3.27 -7.23
C TYR A 157 5.21 -3.65 -7.83
N ASP A 158 4.31 -2.68 -7.82
CA ASP A 158 2.88 -2.86 -8.10
C ASP A 158 2.43 -2.41 -9.49
N ALA A 159 3.37 -2.10 -10.36
CA ALA A 159 3.05 -1.70 -11.72
C ALA A 159 3.38 -2.78 -12.76
N ILE A 160 3.34 -4.06 -12.37
CA ILE A 160 3.63 -5.18 -13.27
C ILE A 160 2.64 -5.19 -14.44
N GLY A 161 3.17 -5.13 -15.67
CA GLY A 161 2.39 -5.06 -16.91
C GLY A 161 1.92 -3.66 -17.30
N SER A 162 2.30 -2.61 -16.54
CA SER A 162 2.14 -1.21 -16.92
C SER A 162 3.45 -0.42 -16.84
N PHE A 163 4.42 -0.90 -16.06
CA PHE A 163 5.79 -0.40 -16.04
C PHE A 163 6.67 -1.32 -16.90
N ASP A 164 7.87 -0.81 -17.29
CA ASP A 164 8.79 -1.53 -18.15
C ASP A 164 9.45 -2.73 -17.44
N ASP A 165 9.20 -3.93 -17.96
CA ASP A 165 9.77 -5.18 -17.44
C ASP A 165 11.31 -5.19 -17.51
N GLU A 166 11.91 -4.53 -18.54
CA GLU A 166 13.35 -4.47 -18.72
C GLU A 166 14.04 -3.64 -17.63
N THR A 167 13.31 -2.74 -16.99
CA THR A 167 13.76 -1.99 -15.82
C THR A 167 13.50 -2.76 -14.52
N LEU A 168 12.29 -3.34 -14.36
CA LEU A 168 11.91 -4.02 -13.13
C LEU A 168 12.72 -5.28 -12.86
N ILE A 169 12.96 -6.11 -13.88
CA ILE A 169 13.69 -7.39 -13.73
C ILE A 169 15.11 -7.17 -13.19
N PRO A 170 15.93 -6.25 -13.74
CA PRO A 170 17.23 -5.93 -13.14
C PRO A 170 17.16 -5.39 -11.71
N TRP A 171 16.15 -4.60 -11.35
CA TRP A 171 15.99 -4.13 -9.98
C TRP A 171 15.65 -5.26 -9.02
N ILE A 172 14.77 -6.17 -9.42
CA ILE A 172 14.47 -7.39 -8.65
C ILE A 172 15.74 -8.22 -8.46
N GLN A 173 16.51 -8.47 -9.53
CA GLN A 173 17.75 -9.22 -9.43
C GLN A 173 18.72 -8.57 -8.43
N ARG A 174 18.90 -7.25 -8.49
CA ARG A 174 19.76 -6.52 -7.55
C ARG A 174 19.29 -6.64 -6.09
N LEU A 175 17.98 -6.66 -5.83
CA LEU A 175 17.44 -6.90 -4.49
C LEU A 175 17.71 -8.34 -4.01
N LEU A 176 17.56 -9.32 -4.90
CA LEU A 176 17.86 -10.73 -4.61
C LEU A 176 19.36 -10.91 -4.31
N ASP A 177 20.24 -10.36 -5.16
CA ASP A 177 21.71 -10.42 -4.99
C ASP A 177 22.16 -9.75 -3.68
N ALA A 178 21.43 -8.72 -3.23
CA ALA A 178 21.66 -8.06 -1.96
C ALA A 178 21.05 -8.79 -0.75
N GLY A 179 20.34 -9.92 -0.96
CA GLY A 179 19.72 -10.72 0.09
C GLY A 179 18.35 -10.22 0.57
N TYR A 180 17.67 -9.36 -0.19
CA TYR A 180 16.37 -8.77 0.18
C TYR A 180 15.18 -9.32 -0.60
N GLY A 181 15.30 -10.48 -1.22
CA GLY A 181 14.19 -11.10 -1.96
C GLY A 181 12.93 -11.32 -1.13
N GLU A 182 13.08 -11.66 0.15
CA GLU A 182 11.96 -11.83 1.08
C GLU A 182 11.23 -10.52 1.44
N LYS A 183 11.78 -9.36 1.06
CA LYS A 183 11.17 -8.05 1.27
C LYS A 183 10.45 -7.50 0.04
N LEU A 184 10.32 -8.30 -1.01
CA LEU A 184 9.73 -7.89 -2.27
C LEU A 184 8.28 -8.39 -2.39
N LEU A 185 7.40 -7.47 -2.77
CA LEU A 185 6.02 -7.75 -3.17
C LEU A 185 5.83 -7.36 -4.64
N LEU A 186 5.10 -8.18 -5.38
CA LEU A 186 4.82 -7.97 -6.81
C LEU A 186 3.30 -7.94 -7.03
N SER A 187 2.79 -6.89 -7.64
CA SER A 187 1.37 -6.76 -7.95
C SER A 187 1.12 -5.92 -9.21
N HIS A 188 -0.14 -5.64 -9.53
CA HIS A 188 -0.51 -4.93 -10.76
C HIS A 188 -1.01 -3.50 -10.54
N ASP A 189 -1.48 -3.17 -9.33
CA ASP A 189 -2.21 -1.94 -9.01
C ASP A 189 -3.31 -1.65 -10.06
N ARG A 190 -4.27 -2.54 -10.17
CA ARG A 190 -5.32 -2.51 -11.19
C ARG A 190 -6.73 -2.50 -10.59
N GLY A 191 -7.72 -2.37 -11.45
CA GLY A 191 -9.12 -2.30 -11.05
C GLY A 191 -9.65 -0.86 -10.96
N TRP A 192 -8.96 0.08 -11.58
CA TRP A 192 -9.31 1.50 -11.51
C TRP A 192 -10.54 1.81 -12.35
N TYR A 193 -11.47 2.51 -11.73
CA TYR A 193 -12.57 3.15 -12.44
C TYR A 193 -12.13 4.54 -12.90
N ASP A 194 -12.14 4.78 -14.21
CA ASP A 194 -11.82 6.08 -14.80
C ASP A 194 -13.11 6.84 -15.11
N PRO A 195 -13.51 7.82 -14.29
CA PRO A 195 -14.78 8.55 -14.51
C PRO A 195 -14.80 9.38 -15.80
N SER A 196 -13.65 9.59 -16.44
CA SER A 196 -13.55 10.29 -17.73
C SER A 196 -13.90 9.40 -18.92
N LYS A 197 -14.02 8.08 -18.71
CA LYS A 197 -14.29 7.11 -19.78
C LYS A 197 -15.64 6.45 -19.62
N PRO A 198 -16.34 6.13 -20.75
CA PRO A 198 -17.57 5.35 -20.71
C PRO A 198 -17.39 4.03 -19.96
N GLY A 199 -18.29 3.74 -19.00
CA GLY A 199 -18.23 2.54 -18.18
C GLY A 199 -17.01 2.41 -17.28
N GLY A 200 -16.27 3.49 -17.05
CA GLY A 200 -15.06 3.47 -16.22
C GLY A 200 -13.79 3.01 -16.96
N GLY A 201 -13.86 2.88 -18.28
CA GLY A 201 -12.74 2.40 -19.11
C GLY A 201 -12.77 0.88 -19.34
N VAL A 202 -11.71 0.36 -19.94
CA VAL A 202 -11.53 -1.08 -20.21
C VAL A 202 -10.83 -1.73 -19.03
N PRO A 203 -11.43 -2.72 -18.36
CA PRO A 203 -10.77 -3.47 -17.30
C PRO A 203 -9.47 -4.12 -17.80
N GLN A 204 -8.42 -3.99 -17.03
CA GLN A 204 -7.14 -4.65 -17.31
C GLN A 204 -7.08 -6.00 -16.57
N PRO A 205 -6.59 -7.07 -17.21
CA PRO A 205 -6.52 -8.38 -16.58
C PRO A 205 -5.51 -8.40 -15.42
N TYR A 206 -5.78 -9.20 -14.39
CA TYR A 206 -4.87 -9.46 -13.26
C TYR A 206 -3.92 -10.64 -13.51
N THR A 207 -3.79 -11.10 -14.76
CA THR A 207 -3.05 -12.33 -15.10
C THR A 207 -1.63 -12.08 -15.59
N TYR A 208 -1.28 -10.84 -15.97
CA TYR A 208 0.01 -10.52 -16.55
C TYR A 208 1.19 -10.95 -15.67
N LEU A 209 1.09 -10.78 -14.36
CA LEU A 209 2.12 -11.24 -13.42
C LEU A 209 2.42 -12.73 -13.63
N CYS A 210 1.38 -13.58 -13.60
CA CYS A 210 1.55 -15.03 -13.66
C CYS A 210 1.85 -15.54 -15.08
N GLU A 211 1.20 -14.97 -16.11
CA GLU A 211 1.25 -15.47 -17.48
C GLU A 211 2.47 -14.94 -18.26
N HIS A 212 2.97 -13.76 -17.90
CA HIS A 212 4.02 -13.09 -18.67
C HIS A 212 5.24 -12.71 -17.83
N PHE A 213 5.04 -12.00 -16.71
CA PHE A 213 6.17 -11.45 -15.95
C PHE A 213 6.98 -12.53 -15.23
N LEU A 214 6.34 -13.42 -14.47
CA LEU A 214 7.04 -14.50 -13.77
C LEU A 214 7.80 -15.44 -14.72
N PRO A 215 7.26 -15.85 -15.89
CA PRO A 215 8.04 -16.58 -16.89
C PRO A 215 9.30 -15.84 -17.37
N LYS A 216 9.20 -14.50 -17.62
CA LYS A 216 10.37 -13.69 -17.99
C LYS A 216 11.38 -13.65 -16.84
N LEU A 217 10.92 -13.42 -15.62
CA LEU A 217 11.78 -13.38 -14.43
C LEU A 217 12.54 -14.71 -14.25
N ARG A 218 11.85 -15.85 -14.38
CA ARG A 218 12.48 -17.18 -14.31
C ARG A 218 13.51 -17.41 -15.44
N ALA A 219 13.27 -16.87 -16.63
CA ALA A 219 14.20 -16.98 -17.76
C ALA A 219 15.54 -16.28 -17.48
N THR A 220 15.63 -15.37 -16.52
CA THR A 220 16.90 -14.76 -16.07
C THR A 220 17.68 -15.62 -15.07
N GLY A 221 17.18 -16.81 -14.71
CA GLY A 221 17.83 -17.71 -13.75
C GLY A 221 17.43 -17.50 -12.30
N ILE A 222 16.45 -16.64 -12.03
CA ILE A 222 15.88 -16.49 -10.69
C ILE A 222 15.05 -17.72 -10.37
N ALA A 223 15.46 -18.47 -9.34
CA ALA A 223 14.72 -19.63 -8.82
C ALA A 223 13.50 -19.16 -8.00
N GLU A 224 12.55 -20.10 -7.82
CA GLU A 224 11.38 -19.88 -6.96
C GLU A 224 11.76 -19.73 -5.49
#